data_304fd1e3176e12e9f4f633220549e397
#
_entry.id   304fd1e3176e12e9f4f633220549e397
#
_cell.length_a   1.000
_cell.length_b   1.000
_cell.length_c   1.000
_cell.angle_alpha   90.00
_cell.angle_beta   90.00
_cell.angle_gamma   90.00
#
_symmetry.space_group_name_H-M   'P 1'
#
loop_
_entity.id
_entity.type
_entity.pdbx_description
1 polymer ?
#
loop_
_entity_poly.entity_id
_entity_poly.type
_entity_poly.pdbx_seq_one_letter_code
_entity_poly.pdbx_strand_id
1 'polypeptide(L)'
;MGKVLVNDISVQVQQGQILAVVGPSGAGKSSFLRLINRLDEPTNGTVYLAGQDYKELGSRELRRRVGMVMQSAYLFPGTVAENLCYGPRQHGEELPASEIDNLLEQAGLEGFAHRDVSHLSGGEAQRVSLARTLANKPEVLLLDEPTSALDDRAEREIEALLTRVLRDRHLTALIVTHDTAQAERIASRAILIDAGRLILNDTVQEVLHAEAVRP
;
A
#
# COMPACT_ATOMS: atom_id res chain seq x y z
N MET A 1 -3.84 6.08 -30.21
CA MET A 1 -3.29 6.80 -29.05
C MET A 1 -3.79 6.10 -27.78
N GLY A 2 -2.89 5.70 -26.86
CA GLY A 2 -3.29 5.11 -25.59
C GLY A 2 -3.99 6.15 -24.70
N LYS A 3 -4.89 5.68 -23.81
CA LYS A 3 -5.55 6.53 -22.81
C LYS A 3 -4.49 6.99 -21.79
N VAL A 4 -4.37 8.30 -21.55
CA VAL A 4 -3.53 8.84 -20.47
C VAL A 4 -4.24 8.56 -19.15
N LEU A 5 -3.59 7.79 -18.26
CA LEU A 5 -4.16 7.38 -16.97
C LEU A 5 -3.75 8.32 -15.83
N VAL A 6 -2.57 8.92 -15.92
CA VAL A 6 -2.04 9.91 -14.96
C VAL A 6 -1.45 11.07 -15.76
N ASN A 7 -1.85 12.29 -15.44
CA ASN A 7 -1.50 13.47 -16.20
C ASN A 7 -1.15 14.64 -15.28
N ASP A 8 0.16 14.96 -15.21
CA ASP A 8 0.69 16.12 -14.49
C ASP A 8 0.29 16.17 -13.00
N ILE A 9 0.59 15.10 -12.26
CA ILE A 9 0.40 15.04 -10.81
C ILE A 9 1.74 15.37 -10.14
N SER A 10 1.75 16.45 -9.37
CA SER A 10 2.88 16.82 -8.50
C SER A 10 2.40 16.87 -7.06
N VAL A 11 2.95 16.01 -6.21
CA VAL A 11 2.60 15.91 -4.79
C VAL A 11 3.84 15.60 -3.96
N GLN A 12 3.91 16.16 -2.76
CA GLN A 12 4.95 15.87 -1.79
C GLN A 12 4.31 15.24 -0.54
N VAL A 13 4.92 14.15 -0.07
CA VAL A 13 4.51 13.43 1.14
C VAL A 13 5.67 13.49 2.13
N GLN A 14 5.41 13.92 3.35
CA GLN A 14 6.41 13.99 4.41
C GLN A 14 6.69 12.59 4.97
N GLN A 15 7.90 12.37 5.49
CA GLN A 15 8.22 11.13 6.19
C GLN A 15 7.25 10.91 7.37
N GLY A 16 6.72 9.70 7.51
CA GLY A 16 5.74 9.34 8.54
C GLY A 16 4.32 9.85 8.27
N GLN A 17 4.10 10.58 7.16
CA GLN A 17 2.77 11.05 6.79
C GLN A 17 1.98 9.97 6.09
N ILE A 18 0.68 9.90 6.40
CA ILE A 18 -0.28 9.08 5.69
C ILE A 18 -1.13 9.98 4.79
N LEU A 19 -1.09 9.73 3.48
CA LEU A 19 -1.82 10.47 2.46
C LEU A 19 -2.92 9.57 1.88
N ALA A 20 -4.17 9.99 2.00
CA ALA A 20 -5.27 9.34 1.29
C ALA A 20 -5.32 9.80 -0.18
N VAL A 21 -5.63 8.88 -1.09
CA VAL A 21 -5.82 9.12 -2.52
C VAL A 21 -7.25 8.75 -2.86
N VAL A 22 -8.09 9.74 -3.08
CA VAL A 22 -9.52 9.57 -3.33
C VAL A 22 -9.91 10.03 -4.73
N GLY A 23 -11.14 9.72 -5.15
CA GLY A 23 -11.69 10.09 -6.44
C GLY A 23 -12.47 8.96 -7.10
N PRO A 24 -13.19 9.22 -8.19
CA PRO A 24 -14.08 8.26 -8.81
C PRO A 24 -13.36 7.01 -9.33
N SER A 25 -14.12 5.95 -9.57
CA SER A 25 -13.60 4.73 -10.19
C SER A 25 -13.02 5.05 -11.57
N GLY A 26 -11.86 4.48 -11.88
CA GLY A 26 -11.16 4.73 -13.16
C GLY A 26 -10.47 6.10 -13.25
N ALA A 27 -10.40 6.88 -12.18
CA ALA A 27 -9.72 8.19 -12.15
C ALA A 27 -8.18 8.12 -12.29
N GLY A 28 -7.58 6.92 -12.20
CA GLY A 28 -6.13 6.74 -12.32
C GLY A 28 -5.40 6.53 -10.99
N LYS A 29 -6.11 6.35 -9.87
CA LYS A 29 -5.53 6.20 -8.52
C LYS A 29 -4.52 5.04 -8.42
N SER A 30 -4.92 3.83 -8.80
CA SER A 30 -4.04 2.65 -8.80
C SER A 30 -2.87 2.81 -9.75
N SER A 31 -3.08 3.44 -10.93
CA SER A 31 -2.00 3.75 -11.88
C SER A 31 -1.01 4.73 -11.27
N PHE A 32 -1.48 5.72 -10.52
CA PHE A 32 -0.62 6.65 -9.79
C PHE A 32 0.27 5.92 -8.76
N LEU A 33 -0.28 4.99 -7.96
CA LEU A 33 0.53 4.19 -7.04
C LEU A 33 1.56 3.32 -7.78
N ARG A 34 1.18 2.71 -8.90
CA ARG A 34 2.07 1.84 -9.70
C ARG A 34 3.25 2.59 -10.33
N LEU A 35 3.10 3.89 -10.59
CA LEU A 35 4.21 4.74 -11.01
C LEU A 35 5.22 4.96 -9.88
N ILE A 36 4.78 5.03 -8.62
CA ILE A 36 5.66 5.32 -7.47
C ILE A 36 6.64 4.18 -7.21
N ASN A 37 6.22 2.92 -7.36
CA ASN A 37 7.10 1.75 -7.15
C ASN A 37 7.65 1.14 -8.47
N ARG A 38 7.52 1.86 -9.58
CA ARG A 38 7.98 1.44 -10.92
C ARG A 38 7.42 0.07 -11.36
N LEU A 39 6.16 -0.22 -11.04
CA LEU A 39 5.40 -1.26 -11.74
C LEU A 39 4.98 -0.77 -13.13
N ASP A 40 4.73 0.54 -13.25
CA ASP A 40 4.57 1.24 -14.52
C ASP A 40 5.59 2.37 -14.61
N GLU A 41 6.05 2.70 -15.81
CA GLU A 41 7.01 3.78 -16.05
C GLU A 41 6.28 5.04 -16.56
N PRO A 42 6.57 6.22 -16.01
CA PRO A 42 6.00 7.46 -16.52
C PRO A 42 6.65 7.82 -17.87
N THR A 43 5.85 8.34 -18.78
CA THR A 43 6.35 8.88 -20.06
C THR A 43 7.15 10.16 -19.84
N ASN A 44 6.82 10.96 -18.84
CA ASN A 44 7.52 12.18 -18.43
C ASN A 44 7.47 12.33 -16.90
N GLY A 45 8.41 13.11 -16.36
CA GLY A 45 8.51 13.30 -14.91
C GLY A 45 9.31 12.20 -14.23
N THR A 46 9.35 12.27 -12.90
CA THR A 46 10.03 11.29 -12.06
C THR A 46 9.45 11.30 -10.64
N VAL A 47 9.84 10.33 -9.83
CA VAL A 47 9.52 10.23 -8.41
C VAL A 47 10.82 10.35 -7.63
N TYR A 48 10.78 11.08 -6.52
CA TYR A 48 11.92 11.19 -5.60
C TYR A 48 11.60 10.43 -4.30
N LEU A 49 12.49 9.55 -3.90
CA LEU A 49 12.44 8.86 -2.61
C LEU A 49 13.56 9.40 -1.72
N ALA A 50 13.20 10.07 -0.63
CA ALA A 50 14.15 10.74 0.26
C ALA A 50 15.14 11.68 -0.48
N GLY A 51 14.64 12.41 -1.49
CA GLY A 51 15.43 13.35 -2.29
C GLY A 51 16.23 12.72 -3.45
N GLN A 52 16.26 11.41 -3.56
CA GLN A 52 16.94 10.68 -4.65
C GLN A 52 15.95 10.34 -5.77
N ASP A 53 16.33 10.60 -7.01
CA ASP A 53 15.54 10.15 -8.17
C ASP A 53 15.46 8.62 -8.17
N TYR A 54 14.24 8.08 -8.17
CA TYR A 54 14.02 6.63 -8.10
C TYR A 54 14.58 5.89 -9.34
N LYS A 55 14.84 6.59 -10.45
CA LYS A 55 15.48 6.03 -11.64
C LYS A 55 16.94 5.65 -11.43
N GLU A 56 17.59 6.27 -10.45
CA GLU A 56 18.95 5.94 -10.02
C GLU A 56 19.01 4.65 -9.19
N LEU A 57 17.86 4.21 -8.65
CA LEU A 57 17.73 2.97 -7.90
C LEU A 57 17.42 1.80 -8.84
N GLY A 58 18.01 0.63 -8.56
CA GLY A 58 17.58 -0.60 -9.19
C GLY A 58 16.12 -0.92 -8.83
N SER A 59 15.32 -1.45 -9.78
CA SER A 59 13.89 -1.72 -9.55
C SER A 59 13.62 -2.64 -8.35
N ARG A 60 14.51 -3.58 -8.04
CA ARG A 60 14.40 -4.46 -6.86
C ARG A 60 14.61 -3.67 -5.58
N GLU A 61 15.66 -2.83 -5.52
CA GLU A 61 15.95 -1.99 -4.37
C GLU A 61 14.82 -0.99 -4.11
N LEU A 62 14.31 -0.34 -5.16
CA LEU A 62 13.17 0.55 -5.04
C LEU A 62 11.96 -0.17 -4.42
N ARG A 63 11.60 -1.37 -4.93
CA ARG A 63 10.43 -2.12 -4.43
C ARG A 63 10.64 -2.74 -3.06
N ARG A 64 11.88 -2.89 -2.60
CA ARG A 64 12.19 -3.19 -1.20
C ARG A 64 11.81 -2.02 -0.31
N ARG A 65 12.23 -0.79 -0.68
CA ARG A 65 11.99 0.44 0.07
C ARG A 65 10.54 0.96 -0.05
N VAL A 66 9.89 0.71 -1.19
CA VAL A 66 8.50 1.11 -1.47
C VAL A 66 7.65 -0.15 -1.64
N GLY A 67 7.14 -0.65 -0.52
CA GLY A 67 6.26 -1.82 -0.49
C GLY A 67 4.87 -1.49 -1.02
N MET A 68 4.19 -2.48 -1.62
CA MET A 68 2.82 -2.33 -2.10
C MET A 68 1.96 -3.50 -1.67
N VAL A 69 0.78 -3.18 -1.12
CA VAL A 69 -0.31 -4.11 -0.86
C VAL A 69 -1.43 -3.79 -1.84
N MET A 70 -1.82 -4.79 -2.62
CA MET A 70 -2.85 -4.65 -3.66
C MET A 70 -4.22 -5.03 -3.11
N GLN A 71 -5.27 -4.64 -3.82
CA GLN A 71 -6.67 -4.95 -3.54
C GLN A 71 -6.91 -6.45 -3.30
N SER A 72 -6.36 -7.29 -4.16
CA SER A 72 -6.41 -8.74 -4.01
C SER A 72 -5.05 -9.26 -3.56
N ALA A 73 -5.02 -10.05 -2.50
CA ALA A 73 -3.79 -10.71 -2.06
C ALA A 73 -3.32 -11.72 -3.11
N TYR A 74 -2.14 -11.49 -3.65
CA TYR A 74 -1.47 -12.45 -4.51
C TYR A 74 -0.34 -13.12 -3.73
N LEU A 75 -0.51 -14.38 -3.37
CA LEU A 75 0.48 -15.16 -2.62
C LEU A 75 1.11 -16.20 -3.54
N PHE A 76 2.40 -16.47 -3.33
CA PHE A 76 3.10 -17.55 -4.02
C PHE A 76 2.66 -18.90 -3.45
N PRO A 77 2.54 -19.96 -4.26
CA PRO A 77 2.28 -21.32 -3.75
C PRO A 77 3.30 -21.70 -2.66
N GLY A 78 2.82 -22.44 -1.65
CA GLY A 78 3.63 -22.87 -0.52
C GLY A 78 3.11 -22.37 0.82
N THR A 79 3.97 -22.29 1.82
CA THR A 79 3.60 -21.89 3.18
C THR A 79 3.59 -20.38 3.37
N VAL A 80 2.94 -19.95 4.45
CA VAL A 80 2.96 -18.54 4.89
C VAL A 80 4.38 -18.07 5.15
N ALA A 81 5.20 -18.86 5.86
CA ALA A 81 6.61 -18.52 6.13
C ALA A 81 7.42 -18.34 4.85
N GLU A 82 7.24 -19.22 3.85
CA GLU A 82 7.92 -19.09 2.55
C GLU A 82 7.54 -17.78 1.85
N ASN A 83 6.28 -17.35 1.94
CA ASN A 83 5.83 -16.07 1.41
C ASN A 83 6.51 -14.89 2.11
N LEU A 84 6.61 -14.90 3.45
CA LEU A 84 7.30 -13.83 4.19
C LEU A 84 8.79 -13.77 3.85
N CYS A 85 9.45 -14.92 3.70
CA CYS A 85 10.85 -15.03 3.36
C CYS A 85 11.18 -14.64 1.91
N TYR A 86 10.20 -14.58 1.02
CA TYR A 86 10.43 -14.41 -0.42
C TYR A 86 11.19 -13.10 -0.73
N GLY A 87 10.72 -11.98 -0.20
CA GLY A 87 11.34 -10.67 -0.43
C GLY A 87 12.77 -10.59 0.13
N PRO A 88 12.99 -10.83 1.43
CA PRO A 88 14.33 -10.84 2.04
C PRO A 88 15.33 -11.72 1.28
N ARG A 89 14.95 -12.93 0.88
CA ARG A 89 15.81 -13.84 0.08
C ARG A 89 16.25 -13.24 -1.26
N GLN A 90 15.43 -12.41 -1.90
CA GLN A 90 15.81 -11.74 -3.15
C GLN A 90 16.98 -10.74 -2.96
N HIS A 91 17.26 -10.35 -1.72
CA HIS A 91 18.33 -9.44 -1.32
C HIS A 91 19.46 -10.16 -0.58
N GLY A 92 19.43 -11.51 -0.52
CA GLY A 92 20.42 -12.31 0.19
C GLY A 92 20.27 -12.28 1.73
N GLU A 93 19.11 -11.84 2.23
CA GLU A 93 18.80 -11.78 3.65
C GLU A 93 18.01 -13.03 4.06
N GLU A 94 18.35 -13.62 5.20
CA GLU A 94 17.54 -14.66 5.84
C GLU A 94 16.64 -14.01 6.89
N LEU A 95 15.36 -14.37 6.87
CA LEU A 95 14.40 -13.95 7.89
C LEU A 95 14.39 -15.00 9.00
N PRO A 96 14.85 -14.66 10.23
CA PRO A 96 14.84 -15.61 11.34
C PRO A 96 13.42 -16.06 11.70
N ALA A 97 13.26 -17.28 12.22
CA ALA A 97 11.95 -17.81 12.64
C ALA A 97 11.25 -16.88 13.66
N SER A 98 12.01 -16.31 14.60
CA SER A 98 11.48 -15.34 15.56
C SER A 98 10.91 -14.07 14.92
N GLU A 99 11.51 -13.60 13.82
CA GLU A 99 10.97 -12.43 13.09
C GLU A 99 9.74 -12.81 12.27
N ILE A 100 9.69 -14.04 11.72
CA ILE A 100 8.47 -14.57 11.07
C ILE A 100 7.34 -14.60 12.09
N ASP A 101 7.56 -15.17 13.27
CA ASP A 101 6.55 -15.27 14.33
C ASP A 101 6.09 -13.87 14.79
N ASN A 102 7.00 -12.92 14.96
CA ASN A 102 6.67 -11.54 15.33
C ASN A 102 5.83 -10.84 14.25
N LEU A 103 6.14 -11.00 12.96
CA LEU A 103 5.36 -10.44 11.87
C LEU A 103 3.95 -11.07 11.80
N LEU A 104 3.85 -12.37 12.05
CA LEU A 104 2.57 -13.07 12.08
C LEU A 104 1.74 -12.68 13.30
N GLU A 105 2.35 -12.53 14.48
CA GLU A 105 1.68 -12.02 15.68
C GLU A 105 1.13 -10.61 15.43
N GLN A 106 1.94 -9.71 14.86
CA GLN A 106 1.48 -8.36 14.50
C GLN A 106 0.31 -8.39 13.51
N ALA A 107 0.26 -9.39 12.62
CA ALA A 107 -0.82 -9.59 11.65
C ALA A 107 -2.03 -10.34 12.23
N GLY A 108 -2.02 -10.78 13.50
CA GLY A 108 -3.06 -11.62 14.09
C GLY A 108 -3.17 -12.99 13.43
N LEU A 109 -2.01 -13.57 13.09
CA LEU A 109 -1.85 -14.87 12.40
C LEU A 109 -0.89 -15.80 13.17
N GLU A 110 -0.94 -15.77 14.50
CA GLU A 110 -0.10 -16.62 15.35
C GLU A 110 -0.25 -18.08 14.97
N GLY A 111 0.87 -18.78 14.82
CA GLY A 111 0.92 -20.20 14.46
C GLY A 111 0.65 -20.51 13.00
N PHE A 112 0.51 -19.51 12.11
CA PHE A 112 0.23 -19.75 10.69
C PHE A 112 1.47 -20.03 9.84
N ALA A 113 2.67 -19.95 10.38
CA ALA A 113 3.92 -20.05 9.62
C ALA A 113 3.95 -21.26 8.66
N HIS A 114 3.48 -22.41 9.09
CA HIS A 114 3.51 -23.66 8.33
C HIS A 114 2.21 -23.94 7.54
N ARG A 115 1.21 -23.05 7.61
CA ARG A 115 -0.02 -23.22 6.83
C ARG A 115 0.24 -23.01 5.34
N ASP A 116 -0.38 -23.85 4.52
CA ASP A 116 -0.41 -23.64 3.07
C ASP A 116 -1.35 -22.47 2.74
N VAL A 117 -0.87 -21.55 1.89
CA VAL A 117 -1.62 -20.34 1.53
C VAL A 117 -2.91 -20.63 0.76
N SER A 118 -3.04 -21.79 0.13
CA SER A 118 -4.25 -22.20 -0.59
C SER A 118 -5.45 -22.44 0.33
N HIS A 119 -5.22 -22.59 1.63
CA HIS A 119 -6.26 -22.81 2.64
C HIS A 119 -6.64 -21.56 3.43
N LEU A 120 -6.12 -20.39 3.04
CA LEU A 120 -6.41 -19.13 3.71
C LEU A 120 -7.71 -18.50 3.20
N SER A 121 -8.48 -17.91 4.11
CA SER A 121 -9.56 -17.01 3.75
C SER A 121 -9.01 -15.74 3.08
N GLY A 122 -9.86 -14.95 2.42
CA GLY A 122 -9.47 -13.70 1.78
C GLY A 122 -8.82 -12.71 2.77
N GLY A 123 -9.39 -12.57 3.97
CA GLY A 123 -8.83 -11.71 5.03
C GLY A 123 -7.50 -12.21 5.58
N GLU A 124 -7.35 -13.54 5.78
CA GLU A 124 -6.06 -14.14 6.18
C GLU A 124 -5.00 -13.94 5.09
N ALA A 125 -5.34 -14.17 3.82
CA ALA A 125 -4.44 -13.94 2.70
C ALA A 125 -4.00 -12.47 2.60
N GLN A 126 -4.89 -11.52 2.85
CA GLN A 126 -4.57 -10.10 2.85
C GLN A 126 -3.63 -9.74 4.02
N ARG A 127 -3.84 -10.29 5.21
CA ARG A 127 -2.92 -10.12 6.35
C ARG A 127 -1.54 -10.73 6.08
N VAL A 128 -1.47 -11.90 5.43
CA VAL A 128 -0.19 -12.48 4.97
C VAL A 128 0.48 -11.59 3.93
N SER A 129 -0.26 -11.02 2.98
CA SER A 129 0.28 -10.09 1.98
C SER A 129 0.89 -8.83 2.64
N LEU A 130 0.21 -8.28 3.65
CA LEU A 130 0.74 -7.17 4.44
C LEU A 130 2.01 -7.58 5.21
N ALA A 131 1.99 -8.70 5.95
CA ALA A 131 3.14 -9.21 6.70
C ALA A 131 4.35 -9.46 5.78
N ARG A 132 4.13 -10.06 4.60
CA ARG A 132 5.15 -10.26 3.56
C ARG A 132 5.75 -8.92 3.09
N THR A 133 4.92 -7.91 2.91
CA THR A 133 5.40 -6.58 2.50
C THR A 133 6.26 -5.96 3.60
N LEU A 134 5.83 -6.06 4.86
CA LEU A 134 6.54 -5.56 6.03
C LEU A 134 7.85 -6.30 6.33
N ALA A 135 7.99 -7.57 5.92
CA ALA A 135 9.21 -8.35 6.03
C ALA A 135 10.40 -7.71 5.29
N ASN A 136 10.14 -6.91 4.24
CA ASN A 136 11.16 -6.14 3.53
C ASN A 136 11.55 -4.82 4.23
N LYS A 137 10.95 -4.49 5.37
CA LYS A 137 11.19 -3.25 6.14
C LYS A 137 11.08 -1.99 5.26
N PRO A 138 9.94 -1.78 4.56
CA PRO A 138 9.79 -0.66 3.63
C PRO A 138 9.83 0.68 4.37
N GLU A 139 10.26 1.73 3.67
CA GLU A 139 10.19 3.13 4.11
C GLU A 139 8.83 3.76 3.77
N VAL A 140 8.25 3.30 2.66
CA VAL A 140 6.94 3.75 2.15
C VAL A 140 6.05 2.54 1.90
N LEU A 141 4.79 2.63 2.32
CA LEU A 141 3.77 1.62 2.07
C LEU A 141 2.69 2.19 1.14
N LEU A 142 2.51 1.53 0.00
CA LEU A 142 1.44 1.83 -0.94
C LEU A 142 0.31 0.82 -0.72
N LEU A 143 -0.90 1.32 -0.50
CA LEU A 143 -2.08 0.53 -0.20
C LEU A 143 -3.14 0.83 -1.26
N ASP A 144 -3.39 -0.14 -2.14
CA ASP A 144 -4.35 0.01 -3.23
C ASP A 144 -5.64 -0.73 -2.88
N GLU A 145 -6.61 -0.03 -2.29
CA GLU A 145 -7.91 -0.55 -1.83
C GLU A 145 -7.77 -1.85 -1.00
N PRO A 146 -6.97 -1.88 0.07
CA PRO A 146 -6.53 -3.12 0.71
C PRO A 146 -7.66 -3.91 1.39
N THR A 147 -8.86 -3.35 1.52
CA THR A 147 -10.00 -3.94 2.20
C THR A 147 -11.21 -4.19 1.32
N SER A 148 -11.27 -3.60 0.10
CA SER A 148 -12.48 -3.56 -0.73
C SER A 148 -13.01 -4.92 -1.22
N ALA A 149 -12.19 -5.97 -1.19
CA ALA A 149 -12.57 -7.33 -1.58
C ALA A 149 -12.96 -8.22 -0.38
N LEU A 150 -13.10 -7.64 0.81
CA LEU A 150 -13.32 -8.35 2.07
C LEU A 150 -14.75 -8.16 2.58
N ASP A 151 -15.20 -9.07 3.45
CA ASP A 151 -16.40 -8.87 4.22
C ASP A 151 -16.17 -7.83 5.34
N ASP A 152 -17.26 -7.28 5.88
CA ASP A 152 -17.24 -6.21 6.89
C ASP A 152 -16.40 -6.51 8.14
N ARG A 153 -16.29 -7.79 8.51
CA ARG A 153 -15.50 -8.20 9.67
C ARG A 153 -14.01 -8.18 9.34
N ALA A 154 -13.62 -8.82 8.24
CA ALA A 154 -12.24 -8.88 7.78
C ALA A 154 -11.73 -7.46 7.43
N GLU A 155 -12.57 -6.61 6.85
CA GLU A 155 -12.28 -5.21 6.59
C GLU A 155 -11.87 -4.47 7.86
N ARG A 156 -12.70 -4.51 8.92
CA ARG A 156 -12.39 -3.87 10.20
C ARG A 156 -11.10 -4.40 10.84
N GLU A 157 -10.87 -5.72 10.76
CA GLU A 157 -9.65 -6.35 11.28
C GLU A 157 -8.39 -5.85 10.54
N ILE A 158 -8.44 -5.77 9.20
CA ILE A 158 -7.33 -5.25 8.38
C ILE A 158 -7.11 -3.75 8.63
N GLU A 159 -8.17 -2.97 8.73
CA GLU A 159 -8.06 -1.54 8.99
C GLU A 159 -7.41 -1.24 10.36
N ALA A 160 -7.85 -1.95 11.40
CA ALA A 160 -7.25 -1.83 12.73
C ALA A 160 -5.76 -2.23 12.71
N LEU A 161 -5.42 -3.30 11.98
CA LEU A 161 -4.04 -3.74 11.78
C LEU A 161 -3.21 -2.67 11.04
N LEU A 162 -3.69 -2.15 9.93
CA LEU A 162 -3.02 -1.09 9.17
C LEU A 162 -2.76 0.14 10.01
N THR A 163 -3.79 0.63 10.73
CA THR A 163 -3.67 1.80 11.62
C THR A 163 -2.59 1.59 12.67
N ARG A 164 -2.56 0.43 13.32
CA ARG A 164 -1.55 0.07 14.31
C ARG A 164 -0.15 0.04 13.70
N VAL A 165 0.03 -0.70 12.61
CA VAL A 165 1.34 -0.87 11.95
C VAL A 165 1.90 0.46 11.44
N LEU A 166 1.08 1.29 10.79
CA LEU A 166 1.49 2.59 10.28
C LEU A 166 1.94 3.52 11.40
N ARG A 167 1.21 3.53 12.52
CA ARG A 167 1.54 4.35 13.69
C ARG A 167 2.79 3.83 14.41
N ASP A 168 2.84 2.56 14.76
CA ASP A 168 3.90 1.99 15.60
C ASP A 168 5.26 2.01 14.90
N ARG A 169 5.27 1.87 13.57
CA ARG A 169 6.48 1.91 12.75
C ARG A 169 6.79 3.29 12.16
N HIS A 170 5.95 4.30 12.40
CA HIS A 170 6.05 5.64 11.78
C HIS A 170 6.24 5.59 10.25
N LEU A 171 5.52 4.69 9.59
CA LEU A 171 5.64 4.49 8.15
C LEU A 171 5.00 5.65 7.37
N THR A 172 5.67 6.06 6.31
CA THR A 172 5.04 6.89 5.28
C THR A 172 4.10 6.01 4.47
N ALA A 173 2.86 6.46 4.21
CA ALA A 173 1.94 5.65 3.43
C ALA A 173 1.10 6.49 2.46
N LEU A 174 0.77 5.87 1.31
CA LEU A 174 -0.29 6.34 0.42
C LEU A 174 -1.37 5.27 0.37
N ILE A 175 -2.60 5.63 0.69
CA ILE A 175 -3.73 4.72 0.68
C ILE A 175 -4.78 5.16 -0.32
N VAL A 176 -5.06 4.33 -1.30
CA VAL A 176 -6.24 4.46 -2.16
C VAL A 176 -7.41 3.80 -1.44
N THR A 177 -8.47 4.54 -1.23
CA THR A 177 -9.72 4.02 -0.69
C THR A 177 -10.91 4.77 -1.25
N HIS A 178 -12.04 4.12 -1.34
CA HIS A 178 -13.35 4.72 -1.61
C HIS A 178 -14.20 4.85 -0.32
N ASP A 179 -13.70 4.33 0.82
CA ASP A 179 -14.31 4.54 2.14
C ASP A 179 -13.80 5.84 2.74
N THR A 180 -14.66 6.86 2.75
CA THR A 180 -14.36 8.18 3.32
C THR A 180 -14.09 8.11 4.82
N ALA A 181 -14.80 7.26 5.55
CA ALA A 181 -14.61 7.08 6.98
C ALA A 181 -13.25 6.43 7.28
N GLN A 182 -12.79 5.50 6.44
CA GLN A 182 -11.44 4.93 6.54
C GLN A 182 -10.38 6.02 6.30
N ALA A 183 -10.55 6.84 5.24
CA ALA A 183 -9.63 7.93 4.96
C ALA A 183 -9.50 8.91 6.14
N GLU A 184 -10.61 9.30 6.76
CA GLU A 184 -10.63 10.20 7.94
C GLU A 184 -9.95 9.60 9.17
N ARG A 185 -10.09 8.28 9.38
CA ARG A 185 -9.49 7.61 10.55
C ARG A 185 -7.98 7.44 10.44
N ILE A 186 -7.47 7.26 9.22
CA ILE A 186 -6.07 6.87 9.00
C ILE A 186 -5.21 8.04 8.55
N ALA A 187 -5.72 8.89 7.65
CA ALA A 187 -4.93 9.93 7.00
C ALA A 187 -5.16 11.32 7.60
N SER A 188 -4.12 12.15 7.57
CA SER A 188 -4.21 13.58 7.94
C SER A 188 -4.38 14.49 6.73
N ARG A 189 -3.94 14.04 5.56
CA ARG A 189 -4.06 14.73 4.27
C ARG A 189 -4.65 13.80 3.23
N ALA A 190 -5.28 14.39 2.23
CA ALA A 190 -5.75 13.66 1.07
C ALA A 190 -5.45 14.40 -0.24
N ILE A 191 -5.46 13.65 -1.33
CA ILE A 191 -5.51 14.17 -2.68
C ILE A 191 -6.72 13.61 -3.40
N LEU A 192 -7.38 14.48 -4.17
CA LEU A 192 -8.45 14.11 -5.07
C LEU A 192 -7.89 13.99 -6.48
N ILE A 193 -7.97 12.79 -7.05
CA ILE A 193 -7.61 12.53 -8.44
C ILE A 193 -8.88 12.31 -9.25
N ASP A 194 -9.00 13.02 -10.37
CA ASP A 194 -10.06 12.82 -11.34
C ASP A 194 -9.55 12.91 -12.77
N ALA A 195 -9.99 12.00 -13.63
CA ALA A 195 -9.53 11.87 -15.02
C ALA A 195 -7.99 11.94 -15.18
N GLY A 196 -7.26 11.34 -14.22
CA GLY A 196 -5.80 11.30 -14.21
C GLY A 196 -5.13 12.59 -13.71
N ARG A 197 -5.87 13.60 -13.24
CA ARG A 197 -5.33 14.88 -12.78
C ARG A 197 -5.52 15.09 -11.29
N LEU A 198 -4.57 15.76 -10.67
CA LEU A 198 -4.71 16.26 -9.31
C LEU A 198 -5.67 17.43 -9.29
N ILE A 199 -6.78 17.29 -8.57
CA ILE A 199 -7.83 18.32 -8.45
C ILE A 199 -7.66 19.13 -7.17
N LEU A 200 -7.40 18.44 -6.05
CA LEU A 200 -7.24 19.06 -4.75
C LEU A 200 -6.20 18.30 -3.94
N ASN A 201 -5.47 19.00 -3.09
CA ASN A 201 -4.47 18.46 -2.16
C ASN A 201 -4.52 19.27 -0.88
N ASP A 202 -5.22 18.77 0.13
CA ASP A 202 -5.50 19.48 1.36
C ASP A 202 -5.67 18.52 2.55
N THR A 203 -6.23 19.00 3.66
CA THR A 203 -6.67 18.15 4.77
C THR A 203 -7.67 17.11 4.28
N VAL A 204 -7.73 15.97 4.97
CA VAL A 204 -8.64 14.89 4.56
C VAL A 204 -10.10 15.37 4.54
N GLN A 205 -10.53 16.20 5.51
CA GLN A 205 -11.89 16.73 5.58
C GLN A 205 -12.25 17.60 4.37
N GLU A 206 -11.36 18.54 3.98
CA GLU A 206 -11.60 19.42 2.84
C GLU A 206 -11.70 18.65 1.54
N VAL A 207 -10.83 17.66 1.35
CA VAL A 207 -10.82 16.84 0.14
C VAL A 207 -12.07 15.96 0.05
N LEU A 208 -12.49 15.31 1.15
CA LEU A 208 -13.69 14.47 1.17
C LEU A 208 -14.96 15.30 0.99
N HIS A 209 -15.00 16.50 1.59
CA HIS A 209 -16.13 17.42 1.33
C HIS A 209 -16.20 17.81 -0.15
N ALA A 210 -15.08 18.15 -0.76
CA ALA A 210 -15.02 18.48 -2.18
C ALA A 210 -15.40 17.29 -3.08
N GLU A 211 -15.05 16.06 -2.71
CA GLU A 211 -15.47 14.85 -3.45
C GLU A 211 -16.98 14.63 -3.36
N ALA A 212 -17.57 14.78 -2.17
CA ALA A 212 -19.01 14.54 -1.92
C ALA A 212 -19.95 15.51 -2.64
N VAL A 213 -19.50 16.75 -2.93
CA VAL A 213 -20.32 17.77 -3.61
C VAL A 213 -20.14 17.79 -5.13
N ARG A 214 -19.34 16.88 -5.69
CA ARG A 214 -19.16 16.77 -7.15
C ARG A 214 -20.37 16.09 -7.78
N PRO A 215 -20.82 16.60 -8.94
CA PRO A 215 -21.98 16.06 -9.67
C PRO A 215 -21.68 14.69 -10.30
#